data_fdbb65fb93f9016966a768b5d3be2c8a
#
_entry.id   fdbb65fb93f9016966a768b5d3be2c8a
#
_cell.length_a   1.000
_cell.length_b   1.000
_cell.length_c   1.000
_cell.angle_alpha   90.00
_cell.angle_beta   90.00
_cell.angle_gamma   90.00
#
_symmetry.space_group_name_H-M   'P 1'
#
loop_
_entity.id
_entity.type
_entity.pdbx_description
1 polymer ?
#
loop_
_entity_poly.entity_id
_entity_poly.type
_entity_poly.pdbx_seq_one_letter_code
_entity_poly.pdbx_strand_id
1 'polypeptide(L)'
;MTEQTFIPGKDAALEDSISKFQQKLTALGFNIEEASWLNPVPNVWSVHIRDKDCPQCFSNGKGASKKAALASALGEYFERLSTNYFFADFYLGQEIANGDFVHYPTEKWFPIEDDALLPCLLYTSDAA
;
A
#
# COMPACT_ATOMS: atom_id res chain seq x y z
N MET A 1 -29.89 -8.39 -0.04
CA MET A 1 -29.18 -7.09 -0.03
C MET A 1 -27.81 -7.33 0.56
N THR A 2 -26.77 -7.05 -0.18
CA THR A 2 -25.39 -7.07 0.33
C THR A 2 -25.23 -5.89 1.28
N GLU A 3 -24.81 -6.18 2.51
CA GLU A 3 -24.51 -5.17 3.52
C GLU A 3 -23.40 -4.25 2.99
N GLN A 4 -23.65 -2.95 2.98
CA GLN A 4 -22.67 -1.94 2.56
C GLN A 4 -22.05 -1.29 3.79
N THR A 5 -20.73 -1.30 3.87
CA THR A 5 -19.96 -0.73 4.99
C THR A 5 -19.27 0.55 4.54
N PHE A 6 -19.65 1.67 5.13
CA PHE A 6 -19.04 2.98 4.88
C PHE A 6 -18.11 3.36 6.04
N ILE A 7 -16.90 3.78 5.68
CA ILE A 7 -15.97 4.41 6.63
C ILE A 7 -16.20 5.92 6.58
N PRO A 8 -16.33 6.61 7.73
CA PRO A 8 -16.45 8.07 7.74
C PRO A 8 -15.36 8.76 6.91
N GLY A 9 -15.76 9.68 6.03
CA GLY A 9 -14.84 10.40 5.13
C GLY A 9 -14.45 9.64 3.85
N LYS A 10 -15.07 8.49 3.58
CA LYS A 10 -14.92 7.75 2.31
C LYS A 10 -16.20 7.81 1.49
N ASP A 11 -16.05 7.97 0.19
CA ASP A 11 -17.16 8.17 -0.75
C ASP A 11 -17.81 6.86 -1.24
N ALA A 12 -17.13 5.74 -1.05
CA ALA A 12 -17.60 4.43 -1.51
C ALA A 12 -17.64 3.41 -0.39
N ALA A 13 -18.57 2.45 -0.49
CA ALA A 13 -18.60 1.31 0.40
C ALA A 13 -17.37 0.42 0.22
N LEU A 14 -16.91 -0.21 1.30
CA LEU A 14 -15.76 -1.11 1.26
C LEU A 14 -15.97 -2.26 0.28
N GLU A 15 -17.15 -2.86 0.26
CA GLU A 15 -17.52 -3.99 -0.60
C GLU A 15 -17.43 -3.62 -2.08
N ASP A 16 -17.93 -2.44 -2.44
CA ASP A 16 -17.89 -1.94 -3.81
C ASP A 16 -16.43 -1.67 -4.25
N SER A 17 -15.63 -1.07 -3.37
CA SER A 17 -14.22 -0.81 -3.63
C SER A 17 -13.42 -2.09 -3.80
N ILE A 18 -13.61 -3.08 -2.91
CA ILE A 18 -12.95 -4.39 -2.98
C ILE A 18 -13.30 -5.09 -4.30
N SER A 19 -14.60 -5.18 -4.59
CA SER A 19 -15.07 -5.83 -5.82
C SER A 19 -14.49 -5.17 -7.08
N LYS A 20 -14.50 -3.84 -7.13
CA LYS A 20 -13.96 -3.07 -8.25
C LYS A 20 -12.46 -3.28 -8.43
N PHE A 21 -11.70 -3.27 -7.34
CA PHE A 21 -10.26 -3.51 -7.38
C PHE A 21 -9.94 -4.93 -7.85
N GLN A 22 -10.62 -5.93 -7.30
CA GLN A 22 -10.42 -7.33 -7.68
C GLN A 22 -10.75 -7.58 -9.16
N GLN A 23 -11.84 -7.04 -9.65
CA GLN A 23 -12.22 -7.15 -11.07
C GLN A 23 -11.17 -6.51 -11.99
N LYS A 24 -10.69 -5.31 -11.64
CA LYS A 24 -9.66 -4.62 -12.43
C LYS A 24 -8.34 -5.37 -12.43
N LEU A 25 -7.89 -5.89 -11.29
CA LEU A 25 -6.65 -6.67 -11.21
C LEU A 25 -6.73 -7.95 -12.02
N THR A 26 -7.85 -8.67 -11.97
CA THR A 26 -8.11 -9.84 -12.80
C THR A 26 -8.09 -9.49 -14.29
N ALA A 27 -8.72 -8.39 -14.67
CA ALA A 27 -8.74 -7.92 -16.06
C ALA A 27 -7.34 -7.53 -16.57
N LEU A 28 -6.46 -7.07 -15.69
CA LEU A 28 -5.06 -6.77 -16.00
C LEU A 28 -4.15 -8.01 -16.04
N GLY A 29 -4.68 -9.19 -15.68
CA GLY A 29 -3.95 -10.45 -15.69
C GLY A 29 -3.27 -10.81 -14.37
N PHE A 30 -3.51 -10.07 -13.28
CA PHE A 30 -3.00 -10.42 -11.95
C PHE A 30 -3.83 -11.52 -11.30
N ASN A 31 -3.14 -12.45 -10.64
CA ASN A 31 -3.72 -13.53 -9.86
C ASN A 31 -3.47 -13.30 -8.37
N ILE A 32 -4.22 -12.37 -7.80
CA ILE A 32 -4.01 -11.92 -6.42
C ILE A 32 -4.52 -12.95 -5.42
N GLU A 33 -3.67 -13.29 -4.46
CA GLU A 33 -4.01 -14.12 -3.31
C GLU A 33 -3.86 -13.36 -1.99
N GLU A 34 -4.71 -13.69 -1.05
CA GLU A 34 -4.61 -13.27 0.35
C GLU A 34 -3.67 -14.25 1.07
N ALA A 35 -2.36 -13.97 1.03
CA ALA A 35 -1.34 -14.93 1.47
C ALA A 35 -1.31 -15.15 2.98
N SER A 36 -1.59 -14.12 3.77
CA SER A 36 -1.67 -14.23 5.23
C SER A 36 -2.54 -13.15 5.85
N TRP A 37 -3.15 -13.52 6.98
CA TRP A 37 -3.95 -12.64 7.81
C TRP A 37 -3.43 -12.64 9.24
N LEU A 38 -3.44 -11.45 9.87
CA LEU A 38 -3.12 -11.26 11.28
C LEU A 38 -4.25 -10.51 11.97
N ASN A 39 -4.61 -10.97 13.15
CA ASN A 39 -5.56 -10.30 14.05
C ASN A 39 -5.05 -10.44 15.48
N PRO A 40 -4.02 -9.65 15.86
CA PRO A 40 -3.36 -9.80 17.15
C PRO A 40 -4.25 -9.40 18.34
N VAL A 41 -5.15 -8.45 18.12
CA VAL A 41 -6.14 -7.98 19.11
C VAL A 41 -7.43 -7.62 18.40
N PRO A 42 -8.58 -7.53 19.13
CA PRO A 42 -9.84 -7.11 18.53
C PRO A 42 -9.72 -5.78 17.78
N ASN A 43 -10.39 -5.67 16.64
CA ASN A 43 -10.41 -4.49 15.77
C ASN A 43 -9.04 -4.07 15.17
N VAL A 44 -8.08 -4.98 15.17
CA VAL A 44 -6.79 -4.78 14.48
C VAL A 44 -6.56 -5.93 13.51
N TRP A 45 -6.70 -5.64 12.22
CA TRP A 45 -6.51 -6.60 11.14
C TRP A 45 -5.38 -6.17 10.23
N SER A 46 -4.60 -7.14 9.77
CA SER A 46 -3.60 -6.96 8.74
C SER A 46 -3.71 -8.09 7.72
N VAL A 47 -3.50 -7.77 6.46
CA VAL A 47 -3.46 -8.74 5.37
C VAL A 47 -2.23 -8.51 4.51
N HIS A 48 -1.60 -9.60 4.10
CA HIS A 48 -0.60 -9.62 3.05
C HIS A 48 -1.23 -10.18 1.79
N ILE A 49 -1.28 -9.38 0.72
CA ILE A 49 -1.72 -9.82 -0.60
C ILE A 49 -0.54 -9.82 -1.57
N ARG A 50 -0.56 -10.75 -2.52
CA ARG A 50 0.47 -10.85 -3.54
C ARG A 50 -0.07 -11.48 -4.82
N ASP A 51 0.61 -11.25 -5.92
CA ASP A 51 0.40 -12.04 -7.13
C ASP A 51 1.01 -13.44 -6.95
N LYS A 52 0.23 -14.49 -7.21
CA LYS A 52 0.71 -15.88 -7.14
C LYS A 52 1.84 -16.15 -8.13
N ASP A 53 1.76 -15.55 -9.30
CA ASP A 53 2.72 -15.76 -10.39
C ASP A 53 3.99 -14.90 -10.21
N CYS A 54 3.90 -13.81 -9.45
CA CYS A 54 5.02 -12.93 -9.11
C CYS A 54 4.91 -12.45 -7.66
N PRO A 55 5.32 -13.27 -6.66
CA PRO A 55 5.16 -12.95 -5.24
C PRO A 55 5.87 -11.68 -4.77
N GLN A 56 6.81 -11.16 -5.55
CA GLN A 56 7.46 -9.86 -5.31
C GLN A 56 6.51 -8.68 -5.51
N CYS A 57 5.46 -8.87 -6.32
CA CYS A 57 4.37 -7.90 -6.45
C CYS A 57 3.38 -8.12 -5.30
N PHE A 58 3.59 -7.43 -4.20
CA PHE A 58 2.79 -7.55 -2.99
C PHE A 58 2.45 -6.20 -2.37
N SER A 59 1.47 -6.21 -1.50
CA SER A 59 1.18 -5.11 -0.59
C SER A 59 0.62 -5.63 0.73
N ASN A 60 0.61 -4.77 1.73
CA ASN A 60 0.05 -5.05 3.04
C ASN A 60 -1.03 -4.04 3.37
N GLY A 61 -2.16 -4.50 3.86
CA GLY A 61 -3.25 -3.64 4.29
C GLY A 61 -3.52 -3.80 5.78
N LYS A 62 -3.94 -2.73 6.41
CA LYS A 62 -4.33 -2.69 7.82
C LYS A 62 -5.70 -2.02 7.97
N GLY A 63 -6.45 -2.43 8.97
CA GLY A 63 -7.76 -1.84 9.24
C GLY A 63 -8.40 -2.35 10.52
N ALA A 64 -9.45 -1.66 10.96
CA ALA A 64 -10.23 -2.04 12.13
C ALA A 64 -11.13 -3.27 11.88
N SER A 65 -11.31 -3.64 10.63
CA SER A 65 -12.02 -4.85 10.20
C SER A 65 -11.27 -5.57 9.09
N LYS A 66 -11.63 -6.82 8.86
CA LYS A 66 -11.06 -7.62 7.77
C LYS A 66 -11.27 -6.97 6.40
N LYS A 67 -12.48 -6.47 6.15
CA LYS A 67 -12.81 -5.74 4.90
C LYS A 67 -11.98 -4.46 4.74
N ALA A 68 -11.81 -3.69 5.80
CA ALA A 68 -11.02 -2.47 5.76
C ALA A 68 -9.54 -2.76 5.47
N ALA A 69 -8.97 -3.80 6.07
CA ALA A 69 -7.60 -4.22 5.79
C ALA A 69 -7.43 -4.67 4.34
N LEU A 70 -8.36 -5.45 3.80
CA LEU A 70 -8.31 -5.90 2.40
C LEU A 70 -8.46 -4.73 1.42
N ALA A 71 -9.39 -3.82 1.65
CA ALA A 71 -9.55 -2.62 0.82
C ALA A 71 -8.27 -1.75 0.82
N SER A 72 -7.64 -1.60 1.99
CA SER A 72 -6.36 -0.89 2.12
C SER A 72 -5.25 -1.57 1.32
N ALA A 73 -5.10 -2.90 1.42
CA ALA A 73 -4.10 -3.65 0.68
C ALA A 73 -4.28 -3.54 -0.83
N LEU A 74 -5.52 -3.68 -1.31
CA LEU A 74 -5.83 -3.57 -2.74
C LEU A 74 -5.60 -2.15 -3.26
N GLY A 75 -5.95 -1.12 -2.49
CA GLY A 75 -5.67 0.27 -2.85
C GLY A 75 -4.18 0.56 -2.97
N GLU A 76 -3.38 0.11 -2.02
CA GLU A 76 -1.92 0.23 -2.07
C GLU A 76 -1.32 -0.55 -3.25
N TYR A 77 -1.85 -1.72 -3.56
CA TYR A 77 -1.41 -2.50 -4.72
C TYR A 77 -1.59 -1.69 -6.03
N PHE A 78 -2.75 -1.03 -6.20
CA PHE A 78 -2.98 -0.13 -7.34
C PHE A 78 -2.08 1.08 -7.35
N GLU A 79 -1.81 1.68 -6.21
CA GLU A 79 -0.87 2.79 -6.09
C GLU A 79 0.52 2.36 -6.58
N ARG A 80 1.01 1.22 -6.12
CA ARG A 80 2.29 0.66 -6.54
C ARG A 80 2.36 0.33 -8.03
N LEU A 81 1.26 -0.19 -8.61
CA LEU A 81 1.16 -0.39 -10.05
C LEU A 81 1.21 0.94 -10.82
N SER A 82 0.45 1.93 -10.36
CA SER A 82 0.33 3.24 -11.02
C SER A 82 1.62 4.04 -11.00
N THR A 83 2.43 3.87 -9.95
CA THR A 83 3.73 4.52 -9.79
C THR A 83 4.90 3.70 -10.31
N ASN A 84 4.62 2.54 -10.88
CA ASN A 84 5.64 1.58 -11.34
C ASN A 84 6.57 1.08 -10.21
N TYR A 85 6.12 1.16 -8.97
CA TYR A 85 6.91 0.87 -7.77
C TYR A 85 7.49 -0.54 -7.76
N PHE A 86 6.71 -1.55 -8.18
CA PHE A 86 7.15 -2.95 -8.18
C PHE A 86 8.37 -3.22 -9.07
N PHE A 87 8.57 -2.39 -10.07
CA PHE A 87 9.60 -2.56 -11.08
C PHE A 87 10.66 -1.45 -11.05
N ALA A 88 10.53 -0.51 -10.12
CA ALA A 88 11.43 0.63 -10.04
C ALA A 88 12.91 0.18 -9.92
N ASP A 89 13.19 -0.78 -9.05
CA ASP A 89 14.55 -1.30 -8.85
C ASP A 89 15.12 -2.02 -10.09
N PHE A 90 14.25 -2.57 -10.93
CA PHE A 90 14.67 -3.27 -12.16
C PHE A 90 14.96 -2.32 -13.31
N TYR A 91 14.19 -1.24 -13.43
CA TYR A 91 14.27 -0.31 -14.56
C TYR A 91 15.13 0.90 -14.28
N LEU A 92 15.17 1.32 -13.04
CA LEU A 92 15.72 2.62 -12.70
C LEU A 92 17.11 2.52 -12.07
N GLY A 93 17.48 1.38 -11.53
CA GLY A 93 18.77 1.16 -10.89
C GLY A 93 19.08 2.19 -9.79
N GLN A 94 20.24 2.05 -9.15
CA GLN A 94 20.68 2.97 -8.09
C GLN A 94 20.97 4.39 -8.58
N GLU A 95 21.23 4.58 -9.85
CA GLU A 95 21.56 5.89 -10.42
C GLU A 95 20.38 6.87 -10.37
N ILE A 96 19.15 6.37 -10.46
CA ILE A 96 17.95 7.22 -10.34
C ILE A 96 17.63 7.58 -8.92
N ALA A 97 17.94 6.72 -7.95
CA ALA A 97 17.81 7.05 -6.53
C ALA A 97 18.73 8.24 -6.13
N ASN A 98 19.78 8.49 -6.89
CA ASN A 98 20.70 9.60 -6.72
C ASN A 98 20.53 10.74 -7.74
N GLY A 99 19.49 10.66 -8.59
CA GLY A 99 19.18 11.68 -9.59
C GLY A 99 18.40 12.87 -9.02
N ASP A 100 18.16 13.83 -9.89
CA ASP A 100 17.33 14.99 -9.54
C ASP A 100 15.86 14.57 -9.41
N PHE A 101 15.34 14.67 -8.19
CA PHE A 101 13.92 14.45 -7.92
C PHE A 101 13.15 15.76 -8.02
N VAL A 102 11.92 15.67 -8.51
CA VAL A 102 10.98 16.77 -8.46
C VAL A 102 10.39 16.82 -7.04
N HIS A 103 10.71 17.87 -6.30
CA HIS A 103 10.25 18.08 -4.94
C HIS A 103 9.11 19.09 -4.90
N TYR A 104 8.19 18.93 -3.95
CA TYR A 104 7.17 19.92 -3.70
C TYR A 104 7.78 21.18 -3.07
N PRO A 105 7.33 22.40 -3.44
CA PRO A 105 7.88 23.65 -2.89
C PRO A 105 7.79 23.77 -1.37
N THR A 106 6.87 23.02 -0.75
CA THR A 106 6.63 23.02 0.70
C THR A 106 7.39 21.91 1.43
N GLU A 107 8.15 21.09 0.69
CA GLU A 107 8.91 19.98 1.27
C GLU A 107 10.03 20.51 2.15
N LYS A 108 10.16 19.95 3.35
CA LYS A 108 11.21 20.31 4.28
C LYS A 108 12.30 19.26 4.26
N TRP A 109 13.51 19.72 4.07
CA TRP A 109 14.72 18.88 4.10
C TRP A 109 15.40 18.97 5.46
N PHE A 110 15.81 17.84 5.99
CA PHE A 110 16.56 17.76 7.23
C PHE A 110 17.91 17.08 6.97
N PRO A 111 19.02 17.63 7.47
CA PRO A 111 20.33 17.00 7.34
C PRO A 111 20.34 15.62 8.02
N ILE A 112 20.92 14.63 7.35
CA ILE A 112 21.06 13.26 7.90
C ILE A 112 21.98 13.25 9.12
N GLU A 113 22.89 14.22 9.23
CA GLU A 113 23.84 14.35 10.33
C GLU A 113 23.17 14.79 11.66
N ASP A 114 21.92 15.17 11.64
CA ASP A 114 21.19 15.50 12.88
C ASP A 114 20.65 14.22 13.51
N ASP A 115 21.42 13.64 14.43
CA ASP A 115 21.06 12.41 15.15
C ASP A 115 19.71 12.49 15.88
N ALA A 116 19.25 13.70 16.23
CA ALA A 116 17.95 13.91 16.87
C ALA A 116 16.78 13.65 15.92
N LEU A 117 16.98 13.75 14.60
CA LEU A 117 15.95 13.53 13.58
C LEU A 117 15.91 12.09 13.10
N LEU A 118 16.98 11.32 13.26
CA LEU A 118 17.06 9.92 12.82
C LEU A 118 15.93 9.06 13.38
N PRO A 119 15.57 9.10 14.68
CA PRO A 119 14.44 8.34 15.21
C PRO A 119 13.10 8.71 14.57
N CYS A 120 12.88 10.00 14.26
CA CYS A 120 11.67 10.46 13.59
C CYS A 120 11.58 9.98 12.15
N LEU A 121 12.69 9.98 11.42
CA LEU A 121 12.76 9.50 10.04
C LEU A 121 12.54 7.98 9.97
N LEU A 122 13.13 7.22 10.89
CA LEU A 122 12.91 5.78 10.99
C LEU A 122 11.46 5.44 11.34
N TYR A 123 10.84 6.22 12.22
CA TYR A 123 9.45 6.02 12.63
C TYR A 123 8.47 6.32 11.49
N THR A 124 8.75 7.30 10.63
CA THR A 124 7.90 7.63 9.48
C THR A 124 8.04 6.63 8.34
N SER A 125 9.19 6.00 8.16
CA SER A 125 9.37 4.94 7.16
C SER A 125 8.64 3.64 7.51
N ASP A 126 8.50 3.33 8.81
CA ASP A 126 7.76 2.16 9.28
C ASP A 126 6.22 2.39 9.31
N ALA A 127 5.78 3.62 9.24
CA ALA A 127 4.36 3.98 9.21
C ALA A 127 3.76 4.06 7.80
N ALA A 128 4.57 3.96 6.79
CA ALA A 128 4.15 3.98 5.38
C ALA A 128 3.53 2.66 4.92
#